data_a025dcb2c8e52f186f8e263ee9097ee0
#
_entry.id   a025dcb2c8e52f186f8e263ee9097ee0
#
_cell.length_a   1.000
_cell.length_b   1.000
_cell.length_c   1.000
_cell.angle_alpha   90.00
_cell.angle_beta   90.00
_cell.angle_gamma   90.00
#
_symmetry.space_group_name_H-M   'P 1'
#
loop_
_entity.id
_entity.type
_entity.pdbx_description
1 polymer ?
#
loop_
_entity_poly.entity_id
_entity_poly.type
_entity_poly.pdbx_seq_one_letter_code
_entity_poly.pdbx_strand_id
1 'polypeptide(L)'
;GDETALSRYFDRNRERRGFEALSDGLMALASGDGRDAMAKARKADRLLNRPDLTNLIMAQAAVANGDRQTAKATYKKLLKDPKTRFVGTYGLLQQHLQDGDTEVALKLAEHAFALKPRHGETQDVLLKLQAGREDWRGVRTTLTAKLKHGSLPKDVHKRRDAVFALSQSRDLRAEGKLDEAQIYAVEANRLAPGLVPAALLSAEGHREQKNVKQASRILRAAWQLAPHPDLAAGFVALAPDEASAARLKRFGQFTKGTESHPETKMLMAELYVAMADFDAARQALGDLAKTDPTMRALTILAAIERGDGADDQSVRRLLT
;
A
#
# COMPACT_ATOMS: atom_id res chain seq x y z
N GLY A 1 36.02 15.09 58.44
CA GLY A 1 34.60 14.67 58.40
C GLY A 1 33.65 15.73 57.85
N ASP A 2 33.94 17.01 58.07
CA ASP A 2 33.04 18.10 57.68
C ASP A 2 33.11 18.49 56.19
N GLU A 3 34.27 18.40 55.53
CA GLU A 3 34.43 18.70 54.11
C GLU A 3 33.60 17.75 53.21
N THR A 4 33.51 16.48 53.57
CA THR A 4 32.74 15.49 52.83
C THR A 4 31.22 15.62 52.99
N ALA A 5 30.75 16.14 54.16
CA ALA A 5 29.32 16.40 54.41
C ALA A 5 28.84 17.66 53.67
N LEU A 6 29.65 18.72 53.68
CA LEU A 6 29.41 19.96 52.93
C LEU A 6 29.43 19.70 51.41
N SER A 7 30.42 18.96 50.91
CA SER A 7 30.48 18.59 49.48
C SER A 7 29.22 17.83 49.04
N ARG A 8 28.79 16.81 49.81
CA ARG A 8 27.55 16.05 49.56
C ARG A 8 26.29 16.91 49.59
N TYR A 9 26.24 17.89 50.46
CA TYR A 9 25.12 18.84 50.55
C TYR A 9 25.05 19.74 49.30
N PHE A 10 26.18 20.28 48.88
CA PHE A 10 26.26 21.11 47.67
C PHE A 10 25.94 20.30 46.43
N ASP A 11 26.44 19.08 46.31
CA ASP A 11 26.15 18.16 45.20
C ASP A 11 24.65 17.83 45.10
N ARG A 12 24.00 17.48 46.21
CA ARG A 12 22.55 17.24 46.25
C ARG A 12 21.74 18.48 45.87
N ASN A 13 22.13 19.64 46.34
CA ASN A 13 21.43 20.89 46.03
C ASN A 13 21.59 21.25 44.53
N ARG A 14 22.79 21.06 43.98
CA ARG A 14 23.08 21.21 42.59
C ARG A 14 22.25 20.27 41.72
N GLU A 15 22.21 19.01 42.07
CA GLU A 15 21.42 17.97 41.37
C GLU A 15 19.91 18.28 41.43
N ARG A 16 19.37 18.64 42.58
CA ARG A 16 17.97 19.05 42.72
C ARG A 16 17.63 20.23 41.79
N ARG A 17 18.43 21.26 41.78
CA ARG A 17 18.24 22.45 40.90
C ARG A 17 18.34 22.08 39.43
N GLY A 18 19.19 21.11 39.09
CA GLY A 18 19.29 20.57 37.76
C GLY A 18 18.03 19.84 37.31
N PHE A 19 17.47 18.98 38.15
CA PHE A 19 16.20 18.28 37.85
C PHE A 19 14.99 19.24 37.85
N GLU A 20 14.98 20.28 38.69
CA GLU A 20 13.98 21.34 38.61
C GLU A 20 14.04 22.05 37.24
N ALA A 21 15.24 22.40 36.76
CA ALA A 21 15.42 22.99 35.45
C ALA A 21 14.98 22.08 34.28
N LEU A 22 15.24 20.77 34.41
CA LEU A 22 14.71 19.76 33.43
C LEU A 22 13.18 19.75 33.41
N SER A 23 12.55 19.70 34.61
CA SER A 23 11.11 19.74 34.74
C SER A 23 10.50 21.00 34.13
N ASP A 24 11.08 22.15 34.44
CA ASP A 24 10.65 23.45 33.88
C ASP A 24 10.80 23.46 32.34
N GLY A 25 11.89 22.89 31.84
CA GLY A 25 12.13 22.76 30.38
C GLY A 25 11.07 21.88 29.69
N LEU A 26 10.67 20.77 30.30
CA LEU A 26 9.59 19.90 29.80
C LEU A 26 8.24 20.63 29.79
N MET A 27 7.95 21.40 30.84
CA MET A 27 6.72 22.20 30.91
C MET A 27 6.72 23.31 29.85
N ALA A 28 7.85 23.94 29.60
CA ALA A 28 8.00 24.94 28.54
C ALA A 28 7.77 24.33 27.15
N LEU A 29 8.31 23.14 26.88
CA LEU A 29 8.04 22.39 25.64
C LEU A 29 6.55 22.10 25.47
N ALA A 30 5.91 21.60 26.52
CA ALA A 30 4.48 21.31 26.49
C ALA A 30 3.61 22.54 26.24
N SER A 31 4.10 23.73 26.65
CA SER A 31 3.45 25.03 26.42
C SER A 31 3.79 25.65 25.07
N GLY A 32 4.67 25.01 24.27
CA GLY A 32 5.13 25.54 22.98
C GLY A 32 6.19 26.65 23.09
N ASP A 33 6.75 26.88 24.28
CA ASP A 33 7.80 27.86 24.50
C ASP A 33 9.19 27.24 24.32
N GLY A 34 9.60 27.13 23.05
CA GLY A 34 10.90 26.55 22.72
C GLY A 34 12.11 27.37 23.22
N ARG A 35 11.96 28.69 23.38
CA ARG A 35 13.04 29.54 23.90
C ARG A 35 13.28 29.30 25.37
N ASP A 36 12.23 29.29 26.19
CA ASP A 36 12.33 28.98 27.61
C ASP A 36 12.81 27.54 27.83
N ALA A 37 12.29 26.60 27.06
CA ALA A 37 12.74 25.20 27.08
C ALA A 37 14.25 25.09 26.83
N MET A 38 14.79 25.78 25.84
CA MET A 38 16.23 25.79 25.53
C MET A 38 17.04 26.39 26.69
N ALA A 39 16.60 27.51 27.28
CA ALA A 39 17.26 28.14 28.41
C ALA A 39 17.29 27.21 29.63
N LYS A 40 16.18 26.56 29.94
CA LYS A 40 16.07 25.58 31.04
C LYS A 40 16.94 24.34 30.80
N ALA A 41 16.95 23.82 29.57
CA ALA A 41 17.79 22.69 29.21
C ALA A 41 19.28 22.99 29.36
N ARG A 42 19.73 24.17 28.92
CA ARG A 42 21.11 24.62 29.11
C ARG A 42 21.47 24.80 30.59
N LYS A 43 20.54 25.30 31.40
CA LYS A 43 20.73 25.39 32.86
C LYS A 43 20.88 24.00 33.46
N ALA A 44 20.03 23.05 33.10
CA ALA A 44 20.11 21.67 33.54
C ALA A 44 21.43 21.01 33.13
N ASP A 45 21.89 21.25 31.91
CA ASP A 45 23.15 20.70 31.39
C ASP A 45 24.38 21.13 32.19
N ARG A 46 24.38 22.36 32.65
CA ARG A 46 25.45 22.86 33.55
C ARG A 46 25.40 22.29 34.99
N LEU A 47 24.23 21.84 35.44
CA LEU A 47 24.01 21.36 36.81
C LEU A 47 24.03 19.84 36.92
N LEU A 48 23.66 19.14 35.84
CA LEU A 48 23.57 17.68 35.79
C LEU A 48 24.61 17.10 34.82
N ASN A 49 25.13 15.95 35.18
CA ASN A 49 25.88 15.13 34.23
C ASN A 49 24.95 14.05 33.62
N ARG A 50 23.91 14.52 32.94
CA ARG A 50 22.88 13.66 32.30
C ARG A 50 22.64 14.14 30.87
N PRO A 51 23.63 13.96 29.96
CA PRO A 51 23.53 14.40 28.58
C PRO A 51 22.43 13.70 27.80
N ASP A 52 22.01 12.51 28.24
CA ASP A 52 20.86 11.79 27.69
C ASP A 52 19.56 12.62 27.85
N LEU A 53 19.34 13.22 28.99
CA LEU A 53 18.14 14.03 29.28
C LEU A 53 18.24 15.45 28.74
N THR A 54 19.38 16.10 28.96
CA THR A 54 19.56 17.51 28.54
C THR A 54 19.58 17.68 27.03
N ASN A 55 20.26 16.78 26.30
CA ASN A 55 20.26 16.79 24.84
C ASN A 55 18.88 16.46 24.26
N LEU A 56 18.09 15.61 24.91
CA LEU A 56 16.73 15.33 24.46
C LEU A 56 15.87 16.59 24.45
N ILE A 57 15.87 17.34 25.57
CA ILE A 57 15.09 18.58 25.68
C ILE A 57 15.66 19.66 24.75
N MET A 58 16.99 19.79 24.65
CA MET A 58 17.63 20.76 23.74
C MET A 58 17.28 20.49 22.28
N ALA A 59 17.27 19.23 21.84
CA ALA A 59 16.88 18.86 20.49
C ALA A 59 15.42 19.24 20.19
N GLN A 60 14.51 18.93 21.08
CA GLN A 60 13.10 19.26 20.94
C GLN A 60 12.85 20.77 21.01
N ALA A 61 13.56 21.48 21.88
CA ALA A 61 13.49 22.95 21.94
C ALA A 61 14.00 23.61 20.66
N ALA A 62 15.07 23.08 20.08
CA ALA A 62 15.60 23.56 18.78
C ALA A 62 14.57 23.34 17.65
N VAL A 63 13.90 22.19 17.63
CA VAL A 63 12.81 21.93 16.66
C VAL A 63 11.67 22.93 16.85
N ALA A 64 11.23 23.15 18.09
CA ALA A 64 10.17 24.12 18.41
C ALA A 64 10.53 25.54 17.99
N ASN A 65 11.81 25.89 18.06
CA ASN A 65 12.33 27.20 17.63
C ASN A 65 12.58 27.33 16.11
N GLY A 66 12.41 26.25 15.36
CA GLY A 66 12.76 26.22 13.93
C GLY A 66 14.27 26.25 13.66
N ASP A 67 15.09 26.01 14.67
CA ASP A 67 16.56 25.95 14.56
C ASP A 67 17.00 24.54 14.12
N ARG A 68 16.94 24.30 12.82
CA ARG A 68 17.24 22.98 12.23
C ARG A 68 18.69 22.57 12.43
N GLN A 69 19.62 23.49 12.39
CA GLN A 69 21.05 23.21 12.54
C GLN A 69 21.35 22.69 13.95
N THR A 70 20.86 23.40 14.98
CA THR A 70 20.99 22.97 16.38
C THR A 70 20.25 21.66 16.64
N ALA A 71 19.05 21.49 16.07
CA ALA A 71 18.29 20.26 16.20
C ALA A 71 19.08 19.05 15.65
N LYS A 72 19.59 19.12 14.43
CA LYS A 72 20.41 18.05 13.82
C LYS A 72 21.67 17.78 14.62
N ALA A 73 22.40 18.82 15.03
CA ALA A 73 23.62 18.65 15.83
C ALA A 73 23.35 17.95 17.17
N THR A 74 22.23 18.30 17.82
CA THR A 74 21.85 17.73 19.11
C THR A 74 21.34 16.31 18.98
N TYR A 75 20.52 16.01 17.96
CA TYR A 75 20.10 14.63 17.69
C TYR A 75 21.28 13.70 17.38
N LYS A 76 22.33 14.20 16.71
CA LYS A 76 23.58 13.45 16.48
C LYS A 76 24.26 13.06 17.79
N LYS A 77 24.24 13.94 18.80
CA LYS A 77 24.78 13.61 20.14
C LYS A 77 24.03 12.45 20.78
N LEU A 78 22.71 12.37 20.58
CA LEU A 78 21.85 11.30 21.11
C LEU A 78 22.12 9.93 20.48
N LEU A 79 22.79 9.86 19.34
CA LEU A 79 23.16 8.57 18.72
C LEU A 79 24.19 7.78 19.50
N LYS A 80 25.00 8.44 20.34
CA LYS A 80 26.10 7.81 21.08
C LYS A 80 25.62 6.90 22.20
N ASP A 81 24.51 7.25 22.84
CA ASP A 81 23.94 6.47 23.96
C ASP A 81 22.86 5.49 23.42
N PRO A 82 22.99 4.18 23.72
CA PRO A 82 21.97 3.20 23.32
C PRO A 82 20.54 3.56 23.77
N LYS A 83 20.37 4.21 24.91
CA LYS A 83 19.06 4.62 25.43
C LYS A 83 18.36 5.68 24.57
N THR A 84 19.15 6.58 23.97
CA THR A 84 18.64 7.73 23.19
C THR A 84 18.86 7.58 21.69
N ARG A 85 19.52 6.51 21.26
CA ARG A 85 19.88 6.27 19.86
C ARG A 85 18.68 6.29 18.91
N PHE A 86 17.59 5.63 19.31
CA PHE A 86 16.36 5.65 18.48
C PHE A 86 15.80 7.06 18.35
N VAL A 87 15.71 7.81 19.45
CA VAL A 87 15.21 9.20 19.44
C VAL A 87 16.08 10.08 18.55
N GLY A 88 17.39 9.95 18.65
CA GLY A 88 18.33 10.69 17.80
C GLY A 88 18.17 10.34 16.32
N THR A 89 18.07 9.05 16.00
CA THR A 89 17.87 8.56 14.63
C THR A 89 16.54 9.04 14.05
N TYR A 90 15.47 8.90 14.81
CA TYR A 90 14.13 9.31 14.38
C TYR A 90 14.01 10.84 14.24
N GLY A 91 14.61 11.59 15.15
CA GLY A 91 14.67 13.05 15.06
C GLY A 91 15.43 13.52 13.82
N LEU A 92 16.57 12.93 13.50
CA LEU A 92 17.31 13.18 12.27
C LEU A 92 16.50 12.83 11.02
N LEU A 93 15.81 11.69 11.04
CA LEU A 93 14.90 11.27 9.97
C LEU A 93 13.88 12.36 9.67
N GLN A 94 13.21 12.88 10.70
CA GLN A 94 12.21 13.94 10.55
C GLN A 94 12.81 15.22 9.95
N GLN A 95 14.00 15.61 10.38
CA GLN A 95 14.68 16.79 9.85
C GLN A 95 15.05 16.62 8.36
N HIS A 96 15.59 15.47 7.96
CA HIS A 96 15.94 15.20 6.56
C HIS A 96 14.71 15.06 5.67
N LEU A 97 13.59 14.53 6.17
CA LEU A 97 12.33 14.52 5.44
C LEU A 97 11.82 15.93 5.15
N GLN A 98 11.89 16.84 6.14
CA GLN A 98 11.52 18.25 5.95
C GLN A 98 12.42 18.97 4.95
N ASP A 99 13.70 18.60 4.88
CA ASP A 99 14.64 19.16 3.91
C ASP A 99 14.50 18.54 2.50
N GLY A 100 13.67 17.53 2.33
CA GLY A 100 13.52 16.82 1.06
C GLY A 100 14.69 15.89 0.70
N ASP A 101 15.60 15.63 1.65
CA ASP A 101 16.74 14.73 1.47
C ASP A 101 16.32 13.28 1.65
N THR A 102 15.70 12.71 0.62
CA THR A 102 15.14 11.36 0.65
C THR A 102 16.20 10.26 0.73
N GLU A 103 17.41 10.49 0.23
CA GLU A 103 18.52 9.52 0.28
C GLU A 103 18.96 9.25 1.73
N VAL A 104 19.23 10.32 2.47
CA VAL A 104 19.63 10.23 3.88
C VAL A 104 18.45 9.77 4.73
N ALA A 105 17.25 10.28 4.44
CA ALA A 105 16.03 9.88 5.14
C ALA A 105 15.78 8.38 5.04
N LEU A 106 15.98 7.76 3.87
CA LEU A 106 15.81 6.32 3.70
C LEU A 106 16.77 5.52 4.61
N LYS A 107 18.05 5.88 4.64
CA LYS A 107 19.06 5.24 5.50
C LYS A 107 18.71 5.38 6.99
N LEU A 108 18.26 6.56 7.38
CA LEU A 108 17.83 6.82 8.77
C LEU A 108 16.56 6.03 9.12
N ALA A 109 15.60 5.92 8.20
CA ALA A 109 14.39 5.12 8.39
C ALA A 109 14.71 3.63 8.54
N GLU A 110 15.61 3.09 7.73
CA GLU A 110 16.10 1.71 7.85
C GLU A 110 16.77 1.46 9.20
N HIS A 111 17.60 2.40 9.65
CA HIS A 111 18.28 2.31 10.94
C HIS A 111 17.29 2.41 12.11
N ALA A 112 16.35 3.35 12.07
CA ALA A 112 15.30 3.49 13.08
C ALA A 112 14.41 2.23 13.14
N PHE A 113 14.07 1.68 12.00
CA PHE A 113 13.31 0.42 11.91
C PHE A 113 14.07 -0.76 12.53
N ALA A 114 15.37 -0.87 12.29
CA ALA A 114 16.21 -1.89 12.90
C ALA A 114 16.25 -1.75 14.44
N LEU A 115 16.29 -0.52 14.96
CA LEU A 115 16.28 -0.24 16.40
C LEU A 115 14.94 -0.52 17.07
N LYS A 116 13.83 -0.14 16.43
CA LYS A 116 12.46 -0.34 16.93
C LYS A 116 11.52 -0.82 15.82
N PRO A 117 11.52 -2.12 15.49
CA PRO A 117 10.69 -2.66 14.41
C PRO A 117 9.18 -2.48 14.60
N ARG A 118 8.73 -2.27 15.85
CA ARG A 118 7.30 -2.08 16.18
C ARG A 118 6.82 -0.64 16.07
N HIS A 119 7.70 0.31 15.85
CA HIS A 119 7.33 1.71 15.78
C HIS A 119 6.59 2.01 14.47
N GLY A 120 5.26 2.20 14.56
CA GLY A 120 4.36 2.32 13.41
C GLY A 120 4.70 3.47 12.47
N GLU A 121 5.02 4.64 13.01
CA GLU A 121 5.38 5.82 12.20
C GLU A 121 6.65 5.58 11.40
N THR A 122 7.67 4.93 11.98
CA THR A 122 8.90 4.56 11.25
C THR A 122 8.59 3.57 10.12
N GLN A 123 7.73 2.58 10.37
CA GLN A 123 7.30 1.62 9.34
C GLN A 123 6.62 2.33 8.17
N ASP A 124 5.71 3.26 8.45
CA ASP A 124 4.95 4.00 7.43
C ASP A 124 5.86 4.91 6.60
N VAL A 125 6.79 5.60 7.24
CA VAL A 125 7.80 6.43 6.56
C VAL A 125 8.71 5.56 5.69
N LEU A 126 9.18 4.42 6.20
CA LEU A 126 10.04 3.50 5.45
C LEU A 126 9.32 2.94 4.22
N LEU A 127 8.07 2.49 4.38
CA LEU A 127 7.25 2.02 3.26
C LEU A 127 7.08 3.08 2.18
N LYS A 128 6.80 4.32 2.58
CA LYS A 128 6.63 5.44 1.64
C LYS A 128 7.91 5.76 0.87
N LEU A 129 9.06 5.76 1.56
CA LEU A 129 10.36 6.02 0.92
C LEU A 129 10.76 4.88 -0.02
N GLN A 130 10.56 3.63 0.37
CA GLN A 130 10.83 2.46 -0.46
C GLN A 130 9.93 2.43 -1.70
N ALA A 131 8.62 2.68 -1.55
CA ALA A 131 7.68 2.74 -2.66
C ALA A 131 8.02 3.88 -3.64
N GLY A 132 8.41 5.04 -3.13
CA GLY A 132 8.85 6.18 -3.95
C GLY A 132 10.11 5.90 -4.79
N ARG A 133 10.90 4.91 -4.41
CA ARG A 133 12.07 4.42 -5.16
C ARG A 133 11.79 3.15 -5.95
N GLU A 134 10.54 2.69 -5.96
CA GLU A 134 10.13 1.44 -6.60
C GLU A 134 10.87 0.19 -6.05
N ASP A 135 11.34 0.28 -4.80
CA ASP A 135 11.94 -0.86 -4.09
C ASP A 135 10.86 -1.79 -3.54
N TRP A 136 10.18 -2.50 -4.42
CA TRP A 136 9.06 -3.39 -4.07
C TRP A 136 9.49 -4.54 -3.16
N ARG A 137 10.71 -5.01 -3.29
CA ARG A 137 11.26 -6.03 -2.41
C ARG A 137 11.41 -5.52 -0.99
N GLY A 138 11.95 -4.32 -0.82
CA GLY A 138 12.06 -3.65 0.47
C GLY A 138 10.68 -3.40 1.09
N VAL A 139 9.73 -2.89 0.30
CA VAL A 139 8.33 -2.69 0.73
C VAL A 139 7.72 -3.98 1.27
N ARG A 140 7.83 -5.09 0.56
CA ARG A 140 7.29 -6.39 0.98
C ARG A 140 7.94 -6.89 2.26
N THR A 141 9.24 -6.73 2.42
CA THR A 141 9.97 -7.07 3.64
C THR A 141 9.47 -6.27 4.84
N THR A 142 9.29 -4.96 4.67
CA THR A 142 8.78 -4.06 5.72
C THR A 142 7.33 -4.40 6.09
N LEU A 143 6.47 -4.71 5.12
CA LEU A 143 5.10 -5.17 5.36
C LEU A 143 5.05 -6.48 6.14
N THR A 144 5.93 -7.43 5.84
CA THR A 144 6.03 -8.70 6.57
C THR A 144 6.41 -8.46 8.03
N ALA A 145 7.35 -7.56 8.29
CA ALA A 145 7.71 -7.17 9.65
C ALA A 145 6.56 -6.47 10.37
N LYS A 146 5.81 -5.61 9.67
CA LYS A 146 4.61 -4.95 10.20
C LYS A 146 3.52 -5.94 10.61
N LEU A 147 3.29 -6.99 9.81
CA LEU A 147 2.40 -8.08 10.16
C LEU A 147 2.88 -8.85 11.38
N LYS A 148 4.17 -9.21 11.42
CA LYS A 148 4.79 -9.95 12.53
C LYS A 148 4.61 -9.24 13.87
N HIS A 149 4.63 -7.92 13.88
CA HIS A 149 4.48 -7.10 15.08
C HIS A 149 3.03 -6.68 15.38
N GLY A 150 2.04 -7.27 14.69
CA GLY A 150 0.62 -7.11 15.00
C GLY A 150 -0.02 -5.77 14.61
N SER A 151 0.64 -4.96 13.79
CA SER A 151 0.14 -3.64 13.39
C SER A 151 -0.74 -3.65 12.13
N LEU A 152 -0.93 -4.81 11.48
CA LEU A 152 -1.69 -4.94 10.24
C LEU A 152 -2.49 -6.26 10.23
N PRO A 153 -3.81 -6.24 9.94
CA PRO A 153 -4.60 -7.45 9.73
C PRO A 153 -4.03 -8.33 8.62
N LYS A 154 -4.08 -9.64 8.80
CA LYS A 154 -3.45 -10.62 7.90
C LYS A 154 -3.97 -10.58 6.46
N ASP A 155 -5.27 -10.38 6.29
CA ASP A 155 -5.92 -10.26 4.98
C ASP A 155 -5.53 -8.95 4.26
N VAL A 156 -5.47 -7.84 4.99
CA VAL A 156 -5.00 -6.55 4.48
C VAL A 156 -3.53 -6.64 4.08
N HIS A 157 -2.69 -7.32 4.87
CA HIS A 157 -1.29 -7.57 4.53
C HIS A 157 -1.16 -8.34 3.21
N LYS A 158 -1.89 -9.45 3.06
CA LYS A 158 -1.86 -10.27 1.83
C LYS A 158 -2.24 -9.47 0.59
N ARG A 159 -3.29 -8.65 0.69
CA ARG A 159 -3.73 -7.82 -0.44
C ARG A 159 -2.70 -6.75 -0.80
N ARG A 160 -2.14 -6.07 0.17
CA ARG A 160 -1.07 -5.08 -0.05
C ARG A 160 0.18 -5.72 -0.65
N ASP A 161 0.60 -6.85 -0.10
CA ASP A 161 1.74 -7.61 -0.62
C ASP A 161 1.52 -8.06 -2.06
N ALA A 162 0.30 -8.50 -2.40
CA ALA A 162 -0.09 -8.83 -3.77
C ALA A 162 0.06 -7.64 -4.73
N VAL A 163 -0.37 -6.44 -4.32
CA VAL A 163 -0.25 -5.23 -5.14
C VAL A 163 1.22 -4.89 -5.40
N PHE A 164 2.09 -4.99 -4.41
CA PHE A 164 3.52 -4.72 -4.59
C PHE A 164 4.22 -5.80 -5.41
N ALA A 165 3.87 -7.08 -5.23
CA ALA A 165 4.35 -8.14 -6.11
C ALA A 165 3.92 -7.92 -7.57
N LEU A 166 2.69 -7.47 -7.79
CA LEU A 166 2.18 -7.11 -9.12
C LEU A 166 2.99 -5.95 -9.74
N SER A 167 3.29 -4.90 -8.98
CA SER A 167 4.11 -3.79 -9.42
C SER A 167 5.51 -4.26 -9.83
N GLN A 168 6.13 -5.09 -9.01
CA GLN A 168 7.44 -5.71 -9.30
C GLN A 168 7.40 -6.53 -10.59
N SER A 169 6.35 -7.31 -10.80
CA SER A 169 6.16 -8.07 -12.03
C SER A 169 6.07 -7.17 -13.26
N ARG A 170 5.32 -6.06 -13.16
CA ARG A 170 5.18 -5.09 -14.26
C ARG A 170 6.50 -4.43 -14.64
N ASP A 171 7.28 -4.03 -13.65
CA ASP A 171 8.59 -3.42 -13.87
C ASP A 171 9.53 -4.38 -14.58
N LEU A 172 9.59 -5.64 -14.13
CA LEU A 172 10.41 -6.68 -14.76
C LEU A 172 9.95 -6.99 -16.20
N ARG A 173 8.64 -6.98 -16.47
CA ARG A 173 8.12 -7.12 -17.84
C ARG A 173 8.57 -5.96 -18.72
N ALA A 174 8.51 -4.74 -18.22
CA ALA A 174 8.97 -3.55 -18.94
C ALA A 174 10.47 -3.61 -19.27
N GLU A 175 11.27 -4.26 -18.41
CA GLU A 175 12.69 -4.53 -18.62
C GLU A 175 12.96 -5.74 -19.55
N GLY A 176 11.92 -6.46 -19.97
CA GLY A 176 12.05 -7.66 -20.80
C GLY A 176 12.43 -8.94 -20.04
N LYS A 177 12.44 -8.90 -18.71
CA LYS A 177 12.76 -10.04 -17.83
C LYS A 177 11.51 -10.89 -17.57
N LEU A 178 10.99 -11.55 -18.60
CA LEU A 178 9.67 -12.19 -18.58
C LEU A 178 9.58 -13.36 -17.58
N ASP A 179 10.62 -14.17 -17.45
CA ASP A 179 10.62 -15.32 -16.54
C ASP A 179 10.58 -14.87 -15.07
N GLU A 180 11.38 -13.87 -14.70
CA GLU A 180 11.36 -13.29 -13.36
C GLU A 180 10.03 -12.58 -13.09
N ALA A 181 9.51 -11.83 -14.05
CA ALA A 181 8.21 -11.16 -13.96
C ALA A 181 7.08 -12.15 -13.67
N GLN A 182 7.10 -13.33 -14.30
CA GLN A 182 6.09 -14.36 -14.09
C GLN A 182 6.09 -14.91 -12.67
N ILE A 183 7.26 -15.05 -12.05
CA ILE A 183 7.38 -15.47 -10.64
C ILE A 183 6.55 -14.53 -9.74
N TYR A 184 6.70 -13.23 -9.92
CA TYR A 184 5.98 -12.23 -9.11
C TYR A 184 4.51 -12.09 -9.49
N ALA A 185 4.13 -12.31 -10.74
CA ALA A 185 2.74 -12.35 -11.16
C ALA A 185 1.99 -13.53 -10.53
N VAL A 186 2.60 -14.71 -10.53
CA VAL A 186 2.06 -15.91 -9.87
C VAL A 186 1.94 -15.70 -8.37
N GLU A 187 2.95 -15.09 -7.75
CA GLU A 187 2.92 -14.77 -6.31
C GLU A 187 1.80 -13.77 -5.97
N ALA A 188 1.64 -12.71 -6.76
CA ALA A 188 0.56 -11.73 -6.58
C ALA A 188 -0.82 -12.39 -6.67
N ASN A 189 -1.03 -13.27 -7.64
CA ASN A 189 -2.28 -14.02 -7.80
C ASN A 189 -2.52 -15.01 -6.64
N ARG A 190 -1.46 -15.65 -6.15
CA ARG A 190 -1.55 -16.55 -4.97
C ARG A 190 -1.96 -15.79 -3.72
N LEU A 191 -1.42 -14.60 -3.49
CA LEU A 191 -1.72 -13.76 -2.33
C LEU A 191 -3.13 -13.17 -2.38
N ALA A 192 -3.61 -12.80 -3.55
CA ALA A 192 -4.94 -12.21 -3.75
C ALA A 192 -5.58 -12.72 -5.05
N PRO A 193 -6.21 -13.91 -5.03
CA PRO A 193 -6.81 -14.52 -6.23
C PRO A 193 -7.93 -13.70 -6.86
N GLY A 194 -8.61 -12.86 -6.08
CA GLY A 194 -9.65 -11.93 -6.54
C GLY A 194 -9.12 -10.58 -7.05
N LEU A 195 -7.82 -10.37 -7.04
CA LEU A 195 -7.20 -9.16 -7.60
C LEU A 195 -7.09 -9.32 -9.11
N VAL A 196 -8.05 -8.74 -9.84
CA VAL A 196 -8.20 -8.90 -11.30
C VAL A 196 -6.89 -8.66 -12.07
N PRO A 197 -6.15 -7.56 -11.86
CA PRO A 197 -4.90 -7.33 -12.58
C PRO A 197 -3.83 -8.40 -12.34
N ALA A 198 -3.77 -8.98 -11.14
CA ALA A 198 -2.82 -10.05 -10.81
C ALA A 198 -3.20 -11.36 -11.51
N ALA A 199 -4.49 -11.71 -11.52
CA ALA A 199 -4.99 -12.87 -12.25
C ALA A 199 -4.71 -12.74 -13.76
N LEU A 200 -4.96 -11.58 -14.35
CA LEU A 200 -4.70 -11.31 -15.77
C LEU A 200 -3.22 -11.45 -16.11
N LEU A 201 -2.35 -10.83 -15.33
CA LEU A 201 -0.91 -10.86 -15.62
C LEU A 201 -0.32 -12.26 -15.47
N SER A 202 -0.75 -12.99 -14.43
CA SER A 202 -0.35 -14.39 -14.21
C SER A 202 -0.86 -15.31 -15.34
N ALA A 203 -2.10 -15.13 -15.76
CA ALA A 203 -2.69 -15.90 -16.87
C ALA A 203 -2.00 -15.61 -18.21
N GLU A 204 -1.67 -14.34 -18.48
CA GLU A 204 -0.93 -13.94 -19.68
C GLU A 204 0.45 -14.62 -19.72
N GLY A 205 1.20 -14.61 -18.65
CA GLY A 205 2.50 -15.29 -18.58
C GLY A 205 2.38 -16.80 -18.80
N HIS A 206 1.37 -17.45 -18.23
CA HIS A 206 1.12 -18.87 -18.52
C HIS A 206 0.74 -19.13 -19.97
N ARG A 207 -0.03 -18.24 -20.60
CA ARG A 207 -0.36 -18.32 -22.03
C ARG A 207 0.90 -18.19 -22.90
N GLU A 208 1.78 -17.25 -22.58
CA GLU A 208 3.07 -17.07 -23.26
C GLU A 208 3.95 -18.32 -23.15
N GLN A 209 3.91 -19.00 -22.02
CA GLN A 209 4.58 -20.27 -21.77
C GLN A 209 3.82 -21.49 -22.35
N LYS A 210 2.77 -21.26 -23.14
CA LYS A 210 1.89 -22.28 -23.75
C LYS A 210 1.14 -23.16 -22.72
N ASN A 211 1.00 -22.69 -21.50
CA ASN A 211 0.24 -23.36 -20.45
C ASN A 211 -1.19 -22.79 -20.36
N VAL A 212 -1.96 -22.99 -21.43
CA VAL A 212 -3.35 -22.47 -21.53
C VAL A 212 -4.25 -23.03 -20.45
N LYS A 213 -4.05 -24.28 -20.06
CA LYS A 213 -4.84 -24.93 -19.00
C LYS A 213 -4.72 -24.19 -17.67
N GLN A 214 -3.52 -23.81 -17.27
CA GLN A 214 -3.29 -23.07 -16.03
C GLN A 214 -3.82 -21.63 -16.13
N ALA A 215 -3.62 -20.97 -17.28
CA ALA A 215 -4.18 -19.64 -17.54
C ALA A 215 -5.71 -19.64 -17.39
N SER A 216 -6.39 -20.62 -18.01
CA SER A 216 -7.83 -20.79 -17.89
C SER A 216 -8.30 -20.98 -16.46
N ARG A 217 -7.59 -21.81 -15.69
CA ARG A 217 -7.90 -22.08 -14.28
C ARG A 217 -7.81 -20.81 -13.42
N ILE A 218 -6.77 -20.00 -13.63
CA ILE A 218 -6.56 -18.73 -12.90
C ILE A 218 -7.69 -17.74 -13.20
N LEU A 219 -8.02 -17.53 -14.47
CA LEU A 219 -9.07 -16.61 -14.87
C LEU A 219 -10.45 -17.04 -14.35
N ARG A 220 -10.73 -18.33 -14.41
CA ARG A 220 -11.98 -18.89 -13.87
C ARG A 220 -12.09 -18.71 -12.35
N ALA A 221 -11.02 -18.97 -11.61
CA ALA A 221 -10.98 -18.76 -10.16
C ALA A 221 -11.20 -17.28 -9.79
N ALA A 222 -10.58 -16.36 -10.53
CA ALA A 222 -10.78 -14.92 -10.35
C ALA A 222 -12.23 -14.49 -10.65
N TRP A 223 -12.83 -15.02 -11.73
CA TRP A 223 -14.22 -14.77 -12.08
C TRP A 223 -15.19 -15.18 -10.97
N GLN A 224 -14.97 -16.32 -10.35
CA GLN A 224 -15.79 -16.78 -9.23
C GLN A 224 -15.77 -15.84 -8.04
N LEU A 225 -14.67 -15.13 -7.83
CA LEU A 225 -14.51 -14.19 -6.71
C LEU A 225 -14.97 -12.77 -7.04
N ALA A 226 -14.71 -12.33 -8.26
CA ALA A 226 -15.00 -10.96 -8.72
C ALA A 226 -15.21 -10.95 -10.24
N PRO A 227 -16.41 -11.25 -10.74
CA PRO A 227 -16.70 -11.15 -12.17
C PRO A 227 -16.36 -9.77 -12.72
N HIS A 228 -15.53 -9.72 -13.77
CA HIS A 228 -15.04 -8.48 -14.36
C HIS A 228 -14.85 -8.63 -15.86
N PRO A 229 -15.20 -7.63 -16.69
CA PRO A 229 -15.11 -7.74 -18.15
C PRO A 229 -13.71 -8.05 -18.66
N ASP A 230 -12.66 -7.56 -17.99
CA ASP A 230 -11.26 -7.83 -18.38
C ASP A 230 -10.90 -9.32 -18.23
N LEU A 231 -11.47 -10.02 -17.23
CA LEU A 231 -11.29 -11.46 -17.08
C LEU A 231 -11.93 -12.23 -18.25
N ALA A 232 -13.10 -11.81 -18.69
CA ALA A 232 -13.75 -12.38 -19.86
C ALA A 232 -12.91 -12.14 -21.13
N ALA A 233 -12.38 -10.92 -21.33
CA ALA A 233 -11.48 -10.59 -22.42
C ALA A 233 -10.20 -11.44 -22.40
N GLY A 234 -9.61 -11.62 -21.22
CA GLY A 234 -8.45 -12.51 -21.02
C GLY A 234 -8.77 -13.97 -21.36
N PHE A 235 -9.98 -14.43 -21.04
CA PHE A 235 -10.44 -15.78 -21.37
C PHE A 235 -10.69 -15.96 -22.88
N VAL A 236 -11.23 -14.95 -23.56
CA VAL A 236 -11.31 -14.91 -25.03
C VAL A 236 -9.92 -15.06 -25.65
N ALA A 237 -8.93 -14.33 -25.14
CA ALA A 237 -7.57 -14.33 -25.67
C ALA A 237 -6.86 -15.69 -25.58
N LEU A 238 -7.35 -16.63 -24.77
CA LEU A 238 -6.81 -18.00 -24.70
C LEU A 238 -7.16 -18.84 -25.96
N ALA A 239 -8.23 -18.49 -26.65
CA ALA A 239 -8.67 -19.17 -27.89
C ALA A 239 -9.29 -18.12 -28.84
N PRO A 240 -8.49 -17.20 -29.41
CA PRO A 240 -9.01 -16.06 -30.17
C PRO A 240 -9.74 -16.46 -31.44
N ASP A 241 -9.35 -17.57 -32.05
CA ASP A 241 -9.86 -18.02 -33.35
C ASP A 241 -10.98 -19.08 -33.26
N GLU A 242 -11.49 -19.35 -32.04
CA GLU A 242 -12.57 -20.32 -31.86
C GLU A 242 -13.89 -19.83 -32.47
N ALA A 243 -14.69 -20.76 -32.96
CA ALA A 243 -16.03 -20.47 -33.44
C ALA A 243 -16.96 -20.01 -32.32
N SER A 244 -17.96 -19.17 -32.64
CA SER A 244 -18.89 -18.59 -31.64
C SER A 244 -19.60 -19.66 -30.82
N ALA A 245 -20.00 -20.78 -31.39
CA ALA A 245 -20.63 -21.88 -30.66
C ALA A 245 -19.69 -22.54 -29.66
N ALA A 246 -18.42 -22.76 -30.02
CA ALA A 246 -17.41 -23.29 -29.13
C ALA A 246 -17.10 -22.31 -27.99
N ARG A 247 -17.03 -21.02 -28.30
CA ARG A 247 -16.85 -19.94 -27.33
C ARG A 247 -17.99 -19.90 -26.33
N LEU A 248 -19.23 -19.95 -26.79
CA LEU A 248 -20.40 -19.98 -25.92
C LEU A 248 -20.35 -21.18 -24.94
N LYS A 249 -20.01 -22.36 -25.44
CA LYS A 249 -19.85 -23.55 -24.59
C LYS A 249 -18.74 -23.38 -23.55
N ARG A 250 -17.61 -22.84 -23.94
CA ARG A 250 -16.46 -22.60 -23.08
C ARG A 250 -16.79 -21.58 -21.99
N PHE A 251 -17.48 -20.50 -22.32
CA PHE A 251 -17.96 -19.50 -21.36
C PHE A 251 -19.06 -19.98 -20.46
N GLY A 252 -19.89 -20.91 -20.91
CA GLY A 252 -20.86 -21.59 -20.03
C GLY A 252 -20.21 -22.32 -18.85
N GLN A 253 -19.05 -22.93 -19.10
CA GLN A 253 -18.25 -23.52 -18.01
C GLN A 253 -17.55 -22.47 -17.14
N PHE A 254 -17.05 -21.39 -17.77
CA PHE A 254 -16.36 -20.29 -17.09
C PHE A 254 -17.27 -19.54 -16.11
N THR A 255 -18.53 -19.31 -16.49
CA THR A 255 -19.50 -18.55 -15.69
C THR A 255 -20.35 -19.37 -14.75
N LYS A 256 -20.16 -20.70 -14.75
CA LYS A 256 -20.95 -21.61 -13.90
C LYS A 256 -20.85 -21.21 -12.41
N GLY A 257 -21.99 -20.98 -11.80
CA GLY A 257 -22.10 -20.55 -10.39
C GLY A 257 -22.20 -19.04 -10.20
N THR A 258 -22.11 -18.24 -11.27
CA THR A 258 -22.26 -16.78 -11.24
C THR A 258 -23.36 -16.26 -12.17
N GLU A 259 -24.31 -17.12 -12.52
CA GLU A 259 -25.34 -16.83 -13.55
C GLU A 259 -26.21 -15.61 -13.18
N SER A 260 -26.41 -15.37 -11.91
CA SER A 260 -27.20 -14.21 -11.42
C SER A 260 -26.42 -12.89 -11.40
N HIS A 261 -25.10 -12.94 -11.54
CA HIS A 261 -24.27 -11.73 -11.48
C HIS A 261 -24.48 -10.85 -12.73
N PRO A 262 -24.61 -9.51 -12.60
CA PRO A 262 -24.80 -8.62 -13.74
C PRO A 262 -23.78 -8.77 -14.84
N GLU A 263 -22.49 -8.92 -14.51
CA GLU A 263 -21.42 -9.16 -15.50
C GLU A 263 -21.63 -10.45 -16.28
N THR A 264 -22.06 -11.53 -15.64
CA THR A 264 -22.36 -12.79 -16.30
C THR A 264 -23.55 -12.65 -17.25
N LYS A 265 -24.62 -11.97 -16.83
CA LYS A 265 -25.79 -11.73 -17.65
C LYS A 265 -25.43 -10.94 -18.92
N MET A 266 -24.69 -9.87 -18.79
CA MET A 266 -24.23 -9.06 -19.93
C MET A 266 -23.30 -9.85 -20.84
N LEU A 267 -22.33 -10.57 -20.30
CA LEU A 267 -21.41 -11.40 -21.07
C LEU A 267 -22.13 -12.47 -21.89
N MET A 268 -23.04 -13.21 -21.26
CA MET A 268 -23.80 -14.28 -21.95
C MET A 268 -24.72 -13.68 -23.01
N ALA A 269 -25.38 -12.56 -22.75
CA ALA A 269 -26.19 -11.85 -23.74
C ALA A 269 -25.36 -11.43 -24.97
N GLU A 270 -24.18 -10.86 -24.74
CA GLU A 270 -23.26 -10.49 -25.83
C GLU A 270 -22.85 -11.69 -26.69
N LEU A 271 -22.58 -12.85 -26.05
CA LEU A 271 -22.22 -14.07 -26.76
C LEU A 271 -23.39 -14.60 -27.63
N TYR A 272 -24.62 -14.55 -27.13
CA TYR A 272 -25.80 -14.90 -27.89
C TYR A 272 -26.08 -13.92 -29.03
N VAL A 273 -25.89 -12.62 -28.83
CA VAL A 273 -26.03 -11.61 -29.91
C VAL A 273 -25.01 -11.89 -31.01
N ALA A 274 -23.77 -12.26 -30.67
CA ALA A 274 -22.75 -12.64 -31.68
C ALA A 274 -23.14 -13.87 -32.50
N MET A 275 -24.01 -14.74 -31.99
CA MET A 275 -24.58 -15.89 -32.71
C MET A 275 -25.90 -15.57 -33.41
N ALA A 276 -26.38 -14.34 -33.33
CA ALA A 276 -27.71 -13.93 -33.81
C ALA A 276 -28.87 -14.71 -33.14
N ASP A 277 -28.64 -15.23 -31.94
CA ASP A 277 -29.67 -15.84 -31.12
C ASP A 277 -30.26 -14.78 -30.15
N PHE A 278 -31.13 -13.94 -30.67
CA PHE A 278 -31.66 -12.79 -29.96
C PHE A 278 -32.63 -13.17 -28.84
N ASP A 279 -33.36 -14.27 -28.97
CA ASP A 279 -34.23 -14.80 -27.93
C ASP A 279 -33.42 -15.24 -26.70
N ALA A 280 -32.37 -16.02 -26.91
CA ALA A 280 -31.46 -16.43 -25.84
C ALA A 280 -30.74 -15.24 -25.23
N ALA A 281 -30.32 -14.27 -26.03
CA ALA A 281 -29.70 -13.03 -25.57
C ALA A 281 -30.64 -12.23 -24.66
N ARG A 282 -31.90 -12.10 -25.03
CA ARG A 282 -32.92 -11.44 -24.21
C ARG A 282 -33.16 -12.13 -22.89
N GLN A 283 -33.22 -13.46 -22.90
CA GLN A 283 -33.34 -14.25 -21.68
C GLN A 283 -32.13 -14.13 -20.76
N ALA A 284 -30.92 -14.13 -21.32
CA ALA A 284 -29.67 -13.97 -20.55
C ALA A 284 -29.58 -12.59 -19.91
N LEU A 285 -29.92 -11.51 -20.63
CA LEU A 285 -29.91 -10.14 -20.11
C LEU A 285 -31.01 -9.95 -19.04
N GLY A 286 -32.17 -10.61 -19.21
CA GLY A 286 -33.31 -10.47 -18.33
C GLY A 286 -33.80 -9.00 -18.30
N ASP A 287 -34.10 -8.52 -17.10
CA ASP A 287 -34.56 -7.14 -16.85
C ASP A 287 -33.42 -6.18 -16.46
N LEU A 288 -32.17 -6.58 -16.61
CA LEU A 288 -31.00 -5.82 -16.14
C LEU A 288 -30.96 -4.39 -16.70
N ALA A 289 -31.33 -4.19 -17.97
CA ALA A 289 -31.35 -2.87 -18.59
C ALA A 289 -32.40 -1.93 -17.94
N LYS A 290 -33.39 -2.49 -17.22
CA LYS A 290 -34.40 -1.72 -16.49
C LYS A 290 -34.02 -1.53 -15.01
N THR A 291 -33.46 -2.54 -14.38
CA THR A 291 -33.13 -2.54 -12.94
C THR A 291 -31.79 -1.89 -12.63
N ASP A 292 -30.82 -2.02 -13.54
CA ASP A 292 -29.49 -1.41 -13.43
C ASP A 292 -29.04 -0.91 -14.80
N PRO A 293 -29.59 0.22 -15.30
CA PRO A 293 -29.37 0.72 -16.64
C PRO A 293 -27.95 1.30 -16.78
N THR A 294 -27.00 0.45 -17.14
CA THR A 294 -25.66 0.87 -17.55
C THR A 294 -25.62 1.09 -19.06
N MET A 295 -24.67 1.90 -19.55
CA MET A 295 -24.47 2.10 -20.98
C MET A 295 -24.27 0.75 -21.71
N ARG A 296 -23.55 -0.18 -21.10
CA ARG A 296 -23.33 -1.52 -21.67
C ARG A 296 -24.62 -2.33 -21.75
N ALA A 297 -25.41 -2.37 -20.68
CA ALA A 297 -26.69 -3.09 -20.67
C ALA A 297 -27.66 -2.54 -21.71
N LEU A 298 -27.75 -1.21 -21.84
CA LEU A 298 -28.58 -0.55 -22.84
C LEU A 298 -28.08 -0.81 -24.28
N THR A 299 -26.78 -0.83 -24.50
CA THR A 299 -26.19 -1.15 -25.80
C THR A 299 -26.49 -2.60 -26.21
N ILE A 300 -26.43 -3.53 -25.27
CA ILE A 300 -26.79 -4.95 -25.50
C ILE A 300 -28.28 -5.04 -25.85
N LEU A 301 -29.16 -4.39 -25.10
CA LEU A 301 -30.60 -4.37 -25.37
C LEU A 301 -30.88 -3.77 -26.77
N ALA A 302 -30.23 -2.68 -27.14
CA ALA A 302 -30.36 -2.06 -28.44
C ALA A 302 -29.93 -3.04 -29.57
N ALA A 303 -28.88 -3.79 -29.39
CA ALA A 303 -28.45 -4.82 -30.33
C ALA A 303 -29.47 -5.96 -30.49
N ILE A 304 -30.06 -6.39 -29.36
CA ILE A 304 -31.13 -7.41 -29.34
C ILE A 304 -32.35 -6.90 -30.13
N GLU A 305 -32.84 -5.70 -29.80
CA GLU A 305 -34.02 -5.10 -30.49
C GLU A 305 -33.78 -4.91 -31.97
N ARG A 306 -32.62 -4.43 -32.36
CA ARG A 306 -32.25 -4.30 -33.79
C ARG A 306 -32.23 -5.64 -34.49
N GLY A 307 -31.72 -6.68 -33.86
CA GLY A 307 -31.69 -8.05 -34.38
C GLY A 307 -33.09 -8.63 -34.51
N ASP A 308 -34.05 -8.27 -33.66
CA ASP A 308 -35.46 -8.65 -33.73
C ASP A 308 -36.26 -7.78 -34.73
N GLY A 309 -35.62 -6.90 -35.48
CA GLY A 309 -36.26 -6.08 -36.54
C GLY A 309 -36.85 -4.76 -36.05
N ALA A 310 -36.49 -4.28 -34.86
CA ALA A 310 -36.87 -2.93 -34.43
C ALA A 310 -36.28 -1.85 -35.33
N ASP A 311 -37.04 -0.75 -35.55
CA ASP A 311 -36.56 0.36 -36.37
C ASP A 311 -35.46 1.17 -35.64
N ASP A 312 -34.69 1.96 -36.42
CA ASP A 312 -33.59 2.77 -35.84
C ASP A 312 -34.07 3.83 -34.85
N GLN A 313 -35.29 4.30 -34.97
CA GLN A 313 -35.85 5.29 -34.06
C GLN A 313 -36.15 4.68 -32.67
N SER A 314 -36.72 3.47 -32.65
CA SER A 314 -36.96 2.72 -31.42
C SER A 314 -35.66 2.37 -30.72
N VAL A 315 -34.64 1.94 -31.44
CA VAL A 315 -33.30 1.64 -30.90
C VAL A 315 -32.63 2.88 -30.35
N ARG A 316 -32.71 4.02 -31.04
CA ARG A 316 -32.13 5.30 -30.52
C ARG A 316 -32.74 5.76 -29.22
N ARG A 317 -34.06 5.54 -29.01
CA ARG A 317 -34.73 5.87 -27.74
C ARG A 317 -34.20 5.10 -26.53
N LEU A 318 -33.62 3.92 -26.73
CA LEU A 318 -33.01 3.14 -25.66
C LEU A 318 -31.64 3.70 -25.23
N LEU A 319 -30.97 4.47 -26.10
CA LEU A 319 -29.63 4.98 -25.90
C LEU A 319 -29.59 6.46 -25.47
N THR A 320 -30.75 7.12 -25.45
CA THR A 320 -30.91 8.51 -24.98
C THR A 320 -31.59 8.58 -23.62
#